data_2ec7ace8be0e45b766a02fdadec51224
#
_entry.id   2ec7ace8be0e45b766a02fdadec51224
#
_cell.length_a   1.000
_cell.length_b   1.000
_cell.length_c   1.000
_cell.angle_alpha   90.00
_cell.angle_beta   90.00
_cell.angle_gamma   90.00
#
_symmetry.space_group_name_H-M   'P 1'
#
loop_
_entity.id
_entity.type
_entity.pdbx_description
1 polymer ?
#
loop_
_entity_poly.entity_id
_entity_poly.type
_entity_poly.pdbx_seq_one_letter_code
_entity_poly.pdbx_strand_id
1 'polypeptide(L)'
;MSTVHSPEVMPAPIARITEAVVVREVAALWPNLFGPGVFVPLKIGIDKILAIDAQRRGSALTRAKIRLFLGWHVRRAPYLDAVAQGGPRYSINGAAENARTVTTANAAYAQEKLQALLKRNDAPSAEDLDGEEGMAWWNALDRRERAKWIKAAGDTGVAADAWHAFKTALGALTENAGRG
;
A
#
# COMPACT_ATOMS: atom_id res chain seq x y z
N MET A 1 -51.87 25.66 12.56
CA MET A 1 -50.44 26.02 12.68
C MET A 1 -49.60 24.80 12.35
N SER A 2 -49.18 24.67 11.08
CA SER A 2 -48.42 23.54 10.59
C SER A 2 -46.94 23.87 10.64
N THR A 3 -46.20 23.18 11.48
CA THR A 3 -44.74 23.26 11.57
C THR A 3 -44.12 22.52 10.38
N VAL A 4 -43.56 23.27 9.43
CA VAL A 4 -42.76 22.75 8.33
C VAL A 4 -41.42 22.33 8.91
N HIS A 5 -41.21 20.98 8.95
CA HIS A 5 -39.93 20.42 9.32
C HIS A 5 -39.01 20.50 8.10
N SER A 6 -38.05 21.40 8.13
CA SER A 6 -36.98 21.47 7.11
C SER A 6 -36.10 20.23 7.22
N PRO A 7 -35.80 19.53 6.12
CA PRO A 7 -34.87 18.40 6.17
C PRO A 7 -33.46 18.91 6.49
N GLU A 8 -32.93 18.41 7.59
CA GLU A 8 -31.55 18.60 8.00
C GLU A 8 -30.61 18.05 6.90
N VAL A 9 -29.96 18.97 6.19
CA VAL A 9 -28.96 18.62 5.19
C VAL A 9 -27.77 18.03 5.93
N MET A 10 -27.68 16.71 5.97
CA MET A 10 -26.48 16.00 6.44
C MET A 10 -25.28 16.48 5.65
N PRO A 11 -24.19 16.97 6.29
CA PRO A 11 -22.99 17.31 5.56
C PRO A 11 -22.48 16.07 4.81
N ALA A 12 -22.26 16.23 3.51
CA ALA A 12 -21.70 15.17 2.67
C ALA A 12 -20.43 14.61 3.34
N PRO A 13 -20.22 13.27 3.35
CA PRO A 13 -19.04 12.69 3.95
C PRO A 13 -17.80 13.35 3.32
N ILE A 14 -16.94 13.93 4.16
CA ILE A 14 -15.66 14.50 3.75
C ILE A 14 -14.98 13.39 2.95
N ALA A 15 -14.94 13.57 1.63
CA ALA A 15 -14.36 12.59 0.72
C ALA A 15 -12.94 12.32 1.22
N ARG A 16 -12.69 11.14 1.77
CA ARG A 16 -11.35 10.67 2.05
C ARG A 16 -10.63 10.78 0.72
N ILE A 17 -9.70 11.73 0.60
CA ILE A 17 -8.87 11.88 -0.57
C ILE A 17 -8.08 10.58 -0.62
N THR A 18 -8.58 9.64 -1.42
CA THR A 18 -7.92 8.36 -1.57
C THR A 18 -6.59 8.61 -2.25
N GLU A 19 -5.57 7.87 -1.85
CA GLU A 19 -4.23 7.90 -2.48
C GLU A 19 -4.33 7.93 -4.01
N ALA A 20 -5.24 7.16 -4.60
CA ALA A 20 -5.47 7.11 -6.03
C ALA A 20 -5.83 8.46 -6.68
N VAL A 21 -6.58 9.32 -6.00
CA VAL A 21 -6.96 10.64 -6.52
C VAL A 21 -5.74 11.57 -6.57
N VAL A 22 -4.95 11.59 -5.50
CA VAL A 22 -3.72 12.41 -5.44
C VAL A 22 -2.70 11.94 -6.47
N VAL A 23 -2.50 10.62 -6.60
CA VAL A 23 -1.60 10.03 -7.59
C VAL A 23 -1.99 10.43 -9.01
N ARG A 24 -3.29 10.35 -9.36
CA ARG A 24 -3.79 10.73 -10.68
C ARG A 24 -3.58 12.21 -10.98
N GLU A 25 -3.88 13.09 -10.02
CA GLU A 25 -3.72 14.53 -10.17
C GLU A 25 -2.25 14.92 -10.33
N VAL A 26 -1.35 14.33 -9.52
CA VAL A 26 0.10 14.56 -9.62
C VAL A 26 0.66 14.06 -10.96
N ALA A 27 0.25 12.88 -11.41
CA ALA A 27 0.68 12.34 -12.71
C ALA A 27 0.18 13.18 -13.88
N ALA A 28 -1.02 13.75 -13.80
CA ALA A 28 -1.58 14.64 -14.83
C ALA A 28 -0.83 15.98 -14.90
N LEU A 29 -0.44 16.55 -13.76
CA LEU A 29 0.28 17.83 -13.72
C LEU A 29 1.75 17.71 -14.15
N TRP A 30 2.41 16.60 -13.80
CA TRP A 30 3.85 16.39 -14.06
C TRP A 30 4.12 14.98 -14.63
N PRO A 31 3.64 14.68 -15.85
CA PRO A 31 3.74 13.34 -16.43
C PRO A 31 5.18 12.89 -16.65
N ASN A 32 6.10 13.80 -16.89
CA ASN A 32 7.53 13.50 -17.10
C ASN A 32 8.25 13.06 -15.82
N LEU A 33 7.64 13.29 -14.63
CA LEU A 33 8.20 12.87 -13.33
C LEU A 33 7.42 11.73 -12.70
N PHE A 34 6.10 11.71 -12.89
CA PHE A 34 5.17 10.85 -12.15
C PHE A 34 4.16 10.15 -13.05
N GLY A 35 4.39 10.16 -14.37
CA GLY A 35 3.57 9.41 -15.32
C GLY A 35 3.66 7.90 -15.10
N PRO A 36 2.81 7.12 -15.75
CA PRO A 36 2.82 5.67 -15.65
C PRO A 36 4.21 5.10 -15.99
N GLY A 37 4.80 4.34 -15.06
CA GLY A 37 6.11 3.72 -15.24
C GLY A 37 7.31 4.66 -15.12
N VAL A 38 7.10 5.95 -14.85
CA VAL A 38 8.19 6.93 -14.69
C VAL A 38 8.67 6.95 -13.24
N PHE A 39 9.92 6.56 -13.02
CA PHE A 39 10.61 6.62 -11.73
C PHE A 39 12.02 7.15 -11.95
N VAL A 40 12.25 8.39 -11.58
CA VAL A 40 13.54 9.07 -11.76
C VAL A 40 14.00 9.73 -10.46
N PRO A 41 15.31 9.84 -10.19
CA PRO A 41 15.79 10.52 -9.00
C PRO A 41 15.35 11.99 -9.00
N LEU A 42 14.58 12.38 -8.01
CA LEU A 42 13.99 13.71 -7.93
C LEU A 42 15.00 14.74 -7.42
N LYS A 43 14.87 15.98 -7.91
CA LYS A 43 15.60 17.14 -7.41
C LYS A 43 15.36 17.33 -5.91
N ILE A 44 16.42 17.66 -5.16
CA ILE A 44 16.31 17.95 -3.73
C ILE A 44 15.46 19.21 -3.52
N GLY A 45 14.47 19.13 -2.60
CA GLY A 45 13.54 20.23 -2.33
C GLY A 45 12.45 20.40 -3.40
N ILE A 46 12.21 19.41 -4.24
CA ILE A 46 11.19 19.43 -5.29
C ILE A 46 9.78 19.67 -4.74
N ASP A 47 9.50 19.27 -3.50
CA ASP A 47 8.22 19.49 -2.83
C ASP A 47 7.76 20.96 -2.83
N LYS A 48 8.72 21.87 -2.65
CA LYS A 48 8.46 23.32 -2.68
C LYS A 48 8.13 23.79 -4.09
N ILE A 49 8.88 23.32 -5.07
CA ILE A 49 8.73 23.70 -6.48
C ILE A 49 7.39 23.20 -7.02
N LEU A 50 7.04 21.94 -6.73
CA LEU A 50 5.74 21.37 -7.11
C LEU A 50 4.58 22.13 -6.46
N ALA A 51 4.69 22.52 -5.20
CA ALA A 51 3.64 23.27 -4.53
C ALA A 51 3.40 24.66 -5.15
N ILE A 52 4.47 25.38 -5.51
CA ILE A 52 4.37 26.66 -6.19
C ILE A 52 3.76 26.50 -7.58
N ASP A 53 4.17 25.49 -8.33
CA ASP A 53 3.65 25.24 -9.68
C ASP A 53 2.19 24.78 -9.66
N ALA A 54 1.79 23.92 -8.71
CA ALA A 54 0.40 23.54 -8.49
C ALA A 54 -0.48 24.79 -8.24
N GLN A 55 -0.04 25.67 -7.38
CA GLN A 55 -0.74 26.92 -7.09
C GLN A 55 -0.88 27.81 -8.32
N ARG A 56 0.19 27.96 -9.12
CA ARG A 56 0.16 28.74 -10.37
C ARG A 56 -0.80 28.16 -11.41
N ARG A 57 -0.98 26.84 -11.42
CA ARG A 57 -1.93 26.14 -12.31
C ARG A 57 -3.34 26.07 -11.76
N GLY A 58 -3.62 26.67 -10.59
CA GLY A 58 -4.94 26.63 -9.96
C GLY A 58 -5.35 25.25 -9.43
N SER A 59 -4.38 24.34 -9.20
CA SER A 59 -4.66 23.01 -8.66
C SER A 59 -5.01 23.05 -7.17
N ALA A 60 -5.90 22.16 -6.74
CA ALA A 60 -6.26 21.95 -5.33
C ALA A 60 -5.20 21.15 -4.53
N LEU A 61 -4.07 20.79 -5.16
CA LEU A 61 -2.96 20.11 -4.50
C LEU A 61 -2.23 21.06 -3.53
N THR A 62 -2.43 20.84 -2.25
CA THR A 62 -1.67 21.55 -1.21
C THR A 62 -0.28 20.95 -1.07
N ARG A 63 0.67 21.71 -0.52
CA ARG A 63 2.02 21.20 -0.21
C ARG A 63 1.99 19.96 0.70
N ALA A 64 1.02 19.89 1.63
CA ALA A 64 0.87 18.72 2.49
C ALA A 64 0.51 17.46 1.69
N LYS A 65 -0.43 17.55 0.73
CA LYS A 65 -0.80 16.46 -0.17
C LYS A 65 0.38 16.02 -1.04
N ILE A 66 1.13 16.99 -1.58
CA ILE A 66 2.34 16.72 -2.39
C ILE A 66 3.39 15.99 -1.55
N ARG A 67 3.65 16.42 -0.32
CA ARG A 67 4.61 15.74 0.58
C ARG A 67 4.16 14.32 0.93
N LEU A 68 2.88 14.13 1.16
CA LEU A 68 2.32 12.80 1.41
C LEU A 68 2.55 11.89 0.19
N PHE A 69 2.20 12.36 -1.00
CA PHE A 69 2.45 11.64 -2.26
C PHE A 69 3.94 11.31 -2.44
N LEU A 70 4.83 12.28 -2.27
CA LEU A 70 6.26 12.06 -2.39
C LEU A 70 6.77 11.02 -1.38
N GLY A 71 6.22 11.02 -0.14
CA GLY A 71 6.53 10.02 0.88
C GLY A 71 6.17 8.59 0.45
N TRP A 72 5.08 8.40 -0.30
CA TRP A 72 4.72 7.11 -0.91
C TRP A 72 5.60 6.79 -2.10
N HIS A 73 5.78 7.75 -3.02
CA HIS A 73 6.51 7.57 -4.26
C HIS A 73 7.96 7.14 -4.04
N VAL A 74 8.68 7.81 -3.13
CA VAL A 74 10.11 7.55 -2.88
C VAL A 74 10.40 6.22 -2.17
N ARG A 75 9.38 5.57 -1.63
CA ARG A 75 9.51 4.26 -0.98
C ARG A 75 9.24 3.08 -1.92
N ARG A 76 8.81 3.34 -3.14
CA ARG A 76 8.50 2.29 -4.11
C ARG A 76 9.80 1.68 -4.68
N ALA A 77 9.77 0.35 -4.89
CA ALA A 77 10.92 -0.37 -5.41
C ALA A 77 11.50 0.24 -6.70
N PRO A 78 10.70 0.62 -7.72
CA PRO A 78 11.25 1.22 -8.94
C PRO A 78 11.93 2.57 -8.70
N TYR A 79 11.47 3.39 -7.74
CA TYR A 79 12.16 4.63 -7.39
C TYR A 79 13.47 4.38 -6.67
N LEU A 80 13.48 3.45 -5.70
CA LEU A 80 14.70 3.06 -4.98
C LEU A 80 15.74 2.49 -5.94
N ASP A 81 15.33 1.68 -6.91
CA ASP A 81 16.19 1.15 -7.95
C ASP A 81 16.81 2.27 -8.81
N ALA A 82 15.99 3.21 -9.28
CA ALA A 82 16.47 4.36 -10.06
C ALA A 82 17.48 5.22 -9.27
N VAL A 83 17.28 5.40 -7.95
CA VAL A 83 18.24 6.12 -7.09
C VAL A 83 19.51 5.28 -6.84
N ALA A 84 19.39 3.97 -6.66
CA ALA A 84 20.52 3.06 -6.45
C ALA A 84 21.47 3.01 -7.67
N GLN A 85 20.93 3.14 -8.88
CA GLN A 85 21.70 3.21 -10.12
C GLN A 85 22.50 4.53 -10.25
N GLY A 86 22.16 5.55 -9.43
CA GLY A 86 22.85 6.84 -9.48
C GLY A 86 22.39 7.73 -10.63
N GLY A 87 23.29 8.62 -11.10
CA GLY A 87 23.00 9.50 -12.22
C GLY A 87 22.40 10.86 -11.86
N PRO A 88 21.87 11.60 -12.83
CA PRO A 88 21.33 12.93 -12.62
C PRO A 88 20.03 12.94 -11.83
N ARG A 89 19.75 14.06 -11.17
CA ARG A 89 18.43 14.32 -10.60
C ARG A 89 17.59 15.11 -11.59
N TYR A 90 16.28 14.92 -11.53
CA TYR A 90 15.35 15.49 -12.49
C TYR A 90 14.56 16.63 -11.88
N SER A 91 14.46 17.72 -12.62
CA SER A 91 13.69 18.90 -12.28
C SER A 91 12.20 18.74 -12.64
N ILE A 92 11.38 19.74 -12.28
CA ILE A 92 9.92 19.70 -12.45
C ILE A 92 9.43 19.47 -13.89
N ASN A 93 10.21 19.91 -14.89
CA ASN A 93 9.92 19.72 -16.30
C ASN A 93 10.45 18.37 -16.86
N GLY A 94 11.02 17.52 -16.02
CA GLY A 94 11.63 16.25 -16.42
C GLY A 94 13.03 16.39 -17.04
N ALA A 95 13.64 17.57 -16.96
CA ALA A 95 15.02 17.78 -17.43
C ALA A 95 16.03 17.29 -16.40
N ALA A 96 17.06 16.58 -16.88
CA ALA A 96 18.16 16.11 -16.06
C ALA A 96 19.06 17.28 -15.60
N GLU A 97 19.31 17.35 -14.30
CA GLU A 97 20.25 18.33 -13.70
C GLU A 97 21.61 17.66 -13.47
N ASN A 98 22.50 17.77 -14.44
CA ASN A 98 23.83 17.15 -14.38
C ASN A 98 24.72 17.75 -13.27
N ALA A 99 24.46 18.97 -12.84
CA ALA A 99 25.19 19.61 -11.74
C ALA A 99 24.82 19.06 -10.35
N ARG A 100 23.73 18.27 -10.23
CA ARG A 100 23.26 17.68 -8.98
C ARG A 100 22.87 16.23 -9.19
N THR A 101 23.86 15.37 -9.11
CA THR A 101 23.70 13.93 -9.24
C THR A 101 23.28 13.29 -7.91
N VAL A 102 22.84 12.05 -7.99
CA VAL A 102 22.69 11.17 -6.82
C VAL A 102 24.08 10.91 -6.23
N THR A 103 24.25 11.20 -4.95
CA THR A 103 25.53 10.93 -4.27
C THR A 103 25.69 9.42 -4.02
N THR A 104 26.92 8.96 -3.89
CA THR A 104 27.22 7.56 -3.54
C THR A 104 26.51 7.12 -2.26
N ALA A 105 26.44 8.00 -1.25
CA ALA A 105 25.74 7.72 -0.01
C ALA A 105 24.23 7.52 -0.21
N ASN A 106 23.60 8.35 -1.06
CA ASN A 106 22.18 8.20 -1.37
C ASN A 106 21.89 6.94 -2.19
N ALA A 107 22.78 6.58 -3.13
CA ALA A 107 22.68 5.35 -3.90
C ALA A 107 22.80 4.12 -2.99
N ALA A 108 23.80 4.10 -2.09
CA ALA A 108 23.98 3.02 -1.13
C ALA A 108 22.75 2.86 -0.19
N TYR A 109 22.23 3.98 0.32
CA TYR A 109 21.02 3.97 1.14
C TYR A 109 19.81 3.41 0.37
N ALA A 110 19.62 3.83 -0.87
CA ALA A 110 18.53 3.34 -1.71
C ALA A 110 18.67 1.83 -2.00
N GLN A 111 19.89 1.38 -2.26
CA GLN A 111 20.19 -0.04 -2.45
C GLN A 111 19.84 -0.88 -1.20
N GLU A 112 20.23 -0.41 -0.01
CA GLU A 112 19.89 -1.08 1.26
C GLU A 112 18.36 -1.19 1.44
N LYS A 113 17.63 -0.08 1.21
CA LYS A 113 16.18 -0.06 1.34
C LYS A 113 15.48 -0.94 0.32
N LEU A 114 15.98 -0.98 -0.92
CA LEU A 114 15.48 -1.86 -1.96
C LEU A 114 15.66 -3.33 -1.58
N GLN A 115 16.83 -3.71 -1.10
CA GLN A 115 17.09 -5.08 -0.63
C GLN A 115 16.19 -5.49 0.53
N ALA A 116 15.99 -4.60 1.51
CA ALA A 116 15.09 -4.86 2.62
C ALA A 116 13.62 -5.03 2.17
N LEU A 117 13.20 -4.25 1.16
CA LEU A 117 11.86 -4.33 0.61
C LEU A 117 11.63 -5.65 -0.16
N LEU A 118 12.62 -6.06 -0.98
CA LEU A 118 12.57 -7.32 -1.72
C LEU A 118 12.53 -8.51 -0.77
N LYS A 119 13.41 -8.56 0.24
CA LYS A 119 13.39 -9.62 1.26
C LYS A 119 12.05 -9.74 1.99
N ARG A 120 11.38 -8.61 2.24
CA ARG A 120 10.05 -8.62 2.87
C ARG A 120 8.96 -9.14 1.94
N ASN A 121 9.06 -8.86 0.65
CA ASN A 121 8.11 -9.35 -0.35
C ASN A 121 8.34 -10.82 -0.71
N ASP A 122 9.58 -11.31 -0.61
CA ASP A 122 9.93 -12.72 -0.83
C ASP A 122 9.65 -13.61 0.39
N ALA A 123 9.53 -13.01 1.58
CA ALA A 123 9.11 -13.74 2.77
C ALA A 123 7.60 -14.02 2.68
N PRO A 124 7.16 -15.30 2.78
CA PRO A 124 5.74 -15.61 2.81
C PRO A 124 5.08 -14.84 3.96
N SER A 125 3.93 -14.24 3.68
CA SER A 125 3.16 -13.57 4.73
C SER A 125 2.61 -14.61 5.72
N ALA A 126 2.28 -14.18 6.94
CA ALA A 126 1.61 -15.07 7.88
C ALA A 126 0.28 -15.60 7.30
N GLU A 127 -0.38 -14.82 6.43
CA GLU A 127 -1.58 -15.22 5.71
C GLU A 127 -1.28 -16.24 4.62
N ASP A 128 -0.14 -16.12 3.90
CA ASP A 128 0.29 -17.10 2.89
C ASP A 128 0.65 -18.43 3.55
N LEU A 129 1.40 -18.41 4.66
CA LEU A 129 1.74 -19.61 5.44
C LEU A 129 0.47 -20.25 6.01
N ASP A 130 -0.45 -19.47 6.54
CA ASP A 130 -1.72 -19.97 7.05
C ASP A 130 -2.58 -20.58 5.93
N GLY A 131 -2.55 -19.99 4.75
CA GLY A 131 -3.21 -20.52 3.54
C GLY A 131 -2.62 -21.84 3.07
N GLU A 132 -1.28 -21.97 3.04
CA GLU A 132 -0.59 -23.21 2.68
C GLU A 132 -0.86 -24.34 3.70
N GLU A 133 -0.77 -24.05 4.99
CA GLU A 133 -1.09 -24.98 6.05
C GLU A 133 -2.56 -25.43 5.98
N GLY A 134 -3.47 -24.48 5.76
CA GLY A 134 -4.90 -24.74 5.59
C GLY A 134 -5.20 -25.64 4.40
N MET A 135 -4.53 -25.42 3.26
CA MET A 135 -4.67 -26.26 2.07
C MET A 135 -4.09 -27.66 2.29
N ALA A 136 -2.92 -27.78 2.91
CA ALA A 136 -2.32 -29.07 3.26
C ALA A 136 -3.24 -29.87 4.20
N TRP A 137 -3.74 -29.21 5.26
CA TRP A 137 -4.70 -29.81 6.18
C TRP A 137 -5.97 -30.26 5.46
N TRP A 138 -6.59 -29.41 4.65
CA TRP A 138 -7.79 -29.72 3.90
C TRP A 138 -7.65 -30.91 2.97
N ASN A 139 -6.49 -31.00 2.29
CA ASN A 139 -6.20 -32.08 1.38
C ASN A 139 -5.97 -33.43 2.10
N ALA A 140 -5.50 -33.38 3.35
CA ALA A 140 -5.31 -34.57 4.19
C ALA A 140 -6.63 -35.13 4.76
N LEU A 141 -7.71 -34.32 4.81
CA LEU A 141 -9.00 -34.75 5.35
C LEU A 141 -9.75 -35.64 4.38
N ASP A 142 -10.43 -36.65 4.92
CA ASP A 142 -11.39 -37.45 4.18
C ASP A 142 -12.73 -36.70 3.95
N ARG A 143 -13.65 -37.31 3.17
CA ARG A 143 -14.93 -36.70 2.84
C ARG A 143 -15.81 -36.44 4.07
N ARG A 144 -15.76 -37.30 5.08
CA ARG A 144 -16.55 -37.18 6.32
C ARG A 144 -16.02 -36.04 7.19
N GLU A 145 -14.71 -35.97 7.31
CA GLU A 145 -14.02 -34.92 8.06
C GLU A 145 -14.23 -33.55 7.44
N ARG A 146 -14.12 -33.42 6.11
CA ARG A 146 -14.46 -32.20 5.38
C ARG A 146 -15.90 -31.75 5.66
N ALA A 147 -16.87 -32.67 5.58
CA ALA A 147 -18.26 -32.34 5.88
C ALA A 147 -18.48 -31.90 7.32
N LYS A 148 -17.78 -32.51 8.30
CA LYS A 148 -17.80 -32.08 9.71
C LYS A 148 -17.33 -30.65 9.87
N TRP A 149 -16.21 -30.29 9.26
CA TRP A 149 -15.61 -28.98 9.42
C TRP A 149 -16.36 -27.89 8.64
N ILE A 150 -16.91 -28.20 7.47
CA ILE A 150 -17.83 -27.29 6.77
C ILE A 150 -19.06 -26.99 7.63
N LYS A 151 -19.61 -27.99 8.28
CA LYS A 151 -20.75 -27.80 9.21
C LYS A 151 -20.35 -26.95 10.42
N ALA A 152 -19.18 -27.17 10.99
CA ALA A 152 -18.66 -26.38 12.11
C ALA A 152 -18.43 -24.90 11.72
N ALA A 153 -18.12 -24.63 10.46
CA ALA A 153 -17.97 -23.30 9.88
C ALA A 153 -19.31 -22.62 9.48
N GLY A 154 -20.46 -23.23 9.79
CA GLY A 154 -21.79 -22.67 9.44
C GLY A 154 -22.27 -23.04 8.04
N ASP A 155 -21.85 -24.18 7.50
CA ASP A 155 -22.24 -24.70 6.17
C ASP A 155 -21.91 -23.77 4.99
N THR A 156 -20.85 -22.97 5.11
CA THR A 156 -20.43 -21.98 4.07
C THR A 156 -19.96 -22.65 2.78
N GLY A 157 -19.54 -23.92 2.82
CA GLY A 157 -18.95 -24.63 1.69
C GLY A 157 -17.51 -24.21 1.35
N VAL A 158 -16.90 -23.32 2.13
CA VAL A 158 -15.57 -22.74 1.89
C VAL A 158 -14.52 -23.43 2.77
N ALA A 159 -13.45 -23.95 2.15
CA ALA A 159 -12.38 -24.63 2.88
C ALA A 159 -11.63 -23.73 3.87
N ALA A 160 -11.47 -22.44 3.56
CA ALA A 160 -10.84 -21.46 4.44
C ALA A 160 -11.64 -21.25 5.75
N ASP A 161 -12.97 -21.23 5.67
CA ASP A 161 -13.83 -21.09 6.85
C ASP A 161 -13.74 -22.36 7.72
N ALA A 162 -13.67 -23.54 7.11
CA ALA A 162 -13.47 -24.81 7.79
C ALA A 162 -12.10 -24.84 8.53
N TRP A 163 -11.05 -24.30 7.90
CA TRP A 163 -9.72 -24.15 8.51
C TRP A 163 -9.76 -23.23 9.73
N HIS A 164 -10.43 -22.10 9.61
CA HIS A 164 -10.62 -21.16 10.73
C HIS A 164 -11.38 -21.81 11.91
N ALA A 165 -12.44 -22.54 11.63
CA ALA A 165 -13.19 -23.29 12.65
C ALA A 165 -12.34 -24.37 13.33
N PHE A 166 -11.48 -25.07 12.57
CA PHE A 166 -10.52 -26.04 13.12
C PHE A 166 -9.51 -25.38 14.07
N LYS A 167 -8.89 -24.27 13.67
CA LYS A 167 -7.93 -23.53 14.52
C LYS A 167 -8.56 -23.03 15.81
N THR A 168 -9.77 -22.52 15.73
CA THR A 168 -10.53 -22.06 16.91
C THR A 168 -10.79 -23.21 17.89
N ALA A 169 -11.18 -24.37 17.38
CA ALA A 169 -11.40 -25.56 18.21
C ALA A 169 -10.09 -26.07 18.85
N LEU A 170 -8.99 -26.03 18.11
CA LEU A 170 -7.67 -26.42 18.61
C LEU A 170 -7.19 -25.48 19.73
N GLY A 171 -7.37 -24.17 19.57
CA GLY A 171 -7.03 -23.16 20.59
C GLY A 171 -7.82 -23.37 21.89
N ALA A 172 -9.11 -23.67 21.81
CA ALA A 172 -9.96 -23.95 22.96
C ALA A 172 -9.52 -25.22 23.74
N LEU A 173 -8.98 -26.22 23.04
CA LEU A 173 -8.48 -27.45 23.67
C LEU A 173 -7.16 -27.20 24.42
N THR A 174 -6.28 -26.37 23.87
CA THR A 174 -4.99 -26.02 24.50
C THR A 174 -5.15 -25.15 25.74
N GLU A 175 -6.12 -24.22 25.74
CA GLU A 175 -6.44 -23.40 26.92
C GLU A 175 -7.02 -24.22 28.09
N ASN A 176 -7.83 -25.23 27.79
CA ASN A 176 -8.38 -26.12 28.82
C ASN A 176 -7.32 -27.07 29.41
N ALA A 177 -6.34 -27.50 28.62
CA ALA A 177 -5.26 -28.37 29.09
C ALA A 177 -4.25 -27.67 30.02
N GLY A 178 -4.15 -26.34 29.96
CA GLY A 178 -3.25 -25.52 30.81
C GLY A 178 -3.85 -25.14 32.18
N ARG A 179 -5.12 -25.48 32.45
CA ARG A 179 -5.82 -25.17 33.71
C ARG A 179 -6.07 -26.36 34.62
N GLY A 180 -5.48 -27.54 34.36
CA GLY A 180 -5.59 -28.76 35.17
C GLY A 180 -4.46 -28.94 36.13
#